data_73bc6a126bd7fc7cb31f63a607a1c4da
#
_entry.id   73bc6a126bd7fc7cb31f63a607a1c4da
#
_cell.length_a   1.000
_cell.length_b   1.000
_cell.length_c   1.000
_cell.angle_alpha   90.00
_cell.angle_beta   90.00
_cell.angle_gamma   90.00
#
_symmetry.space_group_name_H-M   'P 1'
#
loop_
_entity.id
_entity.type
_entity.pdbx_description
1 polymer ?
#
loop_
_entity_poly.entity_id
_entity_poly.type
_entity_poly.pdbx_seq_one_letter_code
_entity_poly.pdbx_strand_id
1 'polypeptide(L)'
;MKTLIGVFILIAFFQGAILYQKKTLEQSISDGKEIYKDFCLQCHLDTGEGVSGVFPPLAKSDYLLNNIDLSIKGIKFGMSGPILVNEEEYDGIMQDQGLEDQEIADVMNYILNNWGNQSNEIITSDRVATITE
;
A
#
# COMPACT_ATOMS: atom_id res chain seq x y z
N MET A 1 37.90 -22.46 27.56
CA MET A 1 37.82 -21.95 26.18
C MET A 1 36.72 -22.59 25.36
N LYS A 2 36.53 -23.90 25.35
CA LYS A 2 35.46 -24.58 24.53
C LYS A 2 34.03 -24.22 24.95
N THR A 3 33.77 -23.96 26.21
CA THR A 3 32.43 -23.56 26.74
C THR A 3 32.07 -22.12 26.40
N LEU A 4 33.02 -21.20 26.33
CA LEU A 4 32.80 -19.80 25.94
C LEU A 4 32.42 -19.66 24.45
N ILE A 5 33.07 -20.44 23.58
CA ILE A 5 32.76 -20.46 22.14
C ILE A 5 31.38 -20.97 21.89
N GLY A 6 30.90 -22.00 22.61
CA GLY A 6 29.56 -22.53 22.49
C GLY A 6 28.47 -21.54 22.88
N VAL A 7 28.69 -20.71 23.90
CA VAL A 7 27.76 -19.67 24.35
C VAL A 7 27.65 -18.53 23.32
N PHE A 8 28.77 -18.12 22.73
CA PHE A 8 28.76 -17.07 21.68
C PHE A 8 28.03 -17.52 20.40
N ILE A 9 28.17 -18.77 19.99
CA ILE A 9 27.47 -19.33 18.82
C ILE A 9 25.96 -19.40 19.08
N LEU A 10 25.53 -19.78 20.28
CA LEU A 10 24.10 -19.82 20.67
C LEU A 10 23.46 -18.42 20.69
N ILE A 11 24.18 -17.41 21.20
CA ILE A 11 23.71 -16.02 21.23
C ILE A 11 23.60 -15.44 19.81
N ALA A 12 24.57 -15.72 18.93
CA ALA A 12 24.52 -15.27 17.54
C ALA A 12 23.36 -15.90 16.74
N PHE A 13 23.03 -17.17 17.01
CA PHE A 13 21.87 -17.85 16.39
C PHE A 13 20.54 -17.26 16.86
N PHE A 14 20.44 -16.85 18.13
CA PHE A 14 19.21 -16.27 18.68
C PHE A 14 18.95 -14.85 18.16
N GLN A 15 20.01 -14.06 17.90
CA GLN A 15 19.88 -12.72 17.32
C GLN A 15 19.47 -12.74 15.83
N GLY A 16 19.87 -13.77 15.08
CA GLY A 16 19.46 -13.93 13.67
C GLY A 16 17.97 -14.27 13.50
N ALA A 17 17.35 -14.92 14.48
CA ALA A 17 15.93 -15.31 14.42
C ALA A 17 14.96 -14.14 14.72
N ILE A 18 15.43 -13.06 15.32
CA ILE A 18 14.58 -11.90 15.69
C ILE A 18 14.33 -10.96 14.49
N LEU A 19 15.12 -11.06 13.44
CA LEU A 19 15.09 -10.10 12.32
C LEU A 19 14.13 -10.45 11.18
N TYR A 20 13.40 -11.56 11.26
CA TYR A 20 12.46 -11.97 10.20
C TYR A 20 11.03 -12.06 10.70
N GLN A 21 10.52 -10.99 11.29
CA GLN A 21 9.07 -10.90 11.52
C GLN A 21 8.41 -10.28 10.29
N LYS A 22 7.65 -11.09 9.57
CA LYS A 22 6.78 -10.61 8.49
C LYS A 22 5.80 -9.59 9.08
N LYS A 23 5.75 -8.40 8.49
CA LYS A 23 4.84 -7.32 8.90
C LYS A 23 3.40 -7.80 8.94
N THR A 24 2.67 -7.52 10.02
CA THR A 24 1.26 -7.89 10.12
C THR A 24 0.39 -6.93 9.31
N LEU A 25 -0.82 -7.35 8.96
CA LEU A 25 -1.79 -6.48 8.28
C LEU A 25 -2.09 -5.22 9.11
N GLU A 26 -2.23 -5.36 10.43
CA GLU A 26 -2.51 -4.22 11.33
C GLU A 26 -1.36 -3.19 11.32
N GLN A 27 -0.11 -3.66 11.36
CA GLN A 27 1.05 -2.79 11.25
C GLN A 27 1.11 -2.11 9.87
N SER A 28 0.82 -2.86 8.80
CA SER A 28 0.79 -2.33 7.44
C SER A 28 -0.30 -1.27 7.27
N ILE A 29 -1.51 -1.49 7.80
CA ILE A 29 -2.59 -0.51 7.79
C ILE A 29 -2.21 0.75 8.58
N SER A 30 -1.58 0.58 9.75
CA SER A 30 -1.15 1.72 10.59
C SER A 30 -0.11 2.58 9.88
N ASP A 31 0.90 1.96 9.25
CA ASP A 31 1.94 2.68 8.51
C ASP A 31 1.37 3.30 7.23
N GLY A 32 0.50 2.57 6.54
CA GLY A 32 -0.20 3.06 5.35
C GLY A 32 -1.07 4.28 5.61
N LYS A 33 -1.63 4.41 6.81
CA LYS A 33 -2.38 5.60 7.22
C LYS A 33 -1.51 6.85 7.23
N GLU A 34 -0.29 6.76 7.74
CA GLU A 34 0.62 7.91 7.75
C GLU A 34 1.07 8.27 6.33
N ILE A 35 1.37 7.26 5.49
CA ILE A 35 1.69 7.47 4.08
C ILE A 35 0.52 8.14 3.35
N TYR A 36 -0.72 7.69 3.60
CA TYR A 36 -1.91 8.29 3.00
C TYR A 36 -2.04 9.78 3.32
N LYS A 37 -1.82 10.16 4.57
CA LYS A 37 -1.87 11.56 5.00
C LYS A 37 -0.84 12.44 4.28
N ASP A 38 0.36 11.90 4.06
CA ASP A 38 1.47 12.66 3.50
C ASP A 38 1.37 12.78 1.97
N PHE A 39 0.84 11.76 1.28
CA PHE A 39 0.92 11.66 -0.18
C PHE A 39 -0.44 11.68 -0.89
N CYS A 40 -1.52 11.22 -0.26
CA CYS A 40 -2.80 10.97 -0.93
C CYS A 40 -3.92 11.93 -0.52
N LEU A 41 -3.89 12.36 0.76
CA LEU A 41 -4.94 13.15 1.39
C LEU A 41 -5.30 14.41 0.60
N GLN A 42 -4.32 15.09 0.02
CA GLN A 42 -4.51 16.36 -0.67
C GLN A 42 -5.49 16.25 -1.84
N CYS A 43 -5.48 15.11 -2.55
CA CYS A 43 -6.35 14.87 -3.70
C CYS A 43 -7.56 14.00 -3.35
N HIS A 44 -7.35 12.92 -2.57
CA HIS A 44 -8.38 11.95 -2.30
C HIS A 44 -9.19 12.22 -1.02
N LEU A 45 -8.83 13.25 -0.25
CA LEU A 45 -9.45 13.74 0.98
C LEU A 45 -9.42 12.73 2.14
N ASP A 46 -9.85 13.16 3.32
CA ASP A 46 -9.64 12.41 4.59
C ASP A 46 -10.42 11.09 4.66
N THR A 47 -11.58 11.03 4.05
CA THR A 47 -12.43 9.84 4.00
C THR A 47 -12.38 9.11 2.66
N GLY A 48 -11.42 9.45 1.81
CA GLY A 48 -11.22 8.81 0.51
C GLY A 48 -12.34 9.10 -0.48
N GLU A 49 -13.14 10.15 -0.25
CA GLU A 49 -14.29 10.53 -1.09
C GLU A 49 -13.89 11.18 -2.41
N GLY A 50 -12.67 11.72 -2.49
CA GLY A 50 -12.21 12.45 -3.67
C GLY A 50 -13.00 13.72 -3.97
N VAL A 51 -12.92 14.19 -5.21
CA VAL A 51 -13.66 15.35 -5.71
C VAL A 51 -14.30 14.98 -7.05
N SER A 52 -15.64 14.93 -7.10
CA SER A 52 -16.39 14.54 -8.29
C SER A 52 -15.90 15.26 -9.55
N GLY A 53 -15.65 14.50 -10.62
CA GLY A 53 -15.14 14.97 -11.91
C GLY A 53 -13.67 15.42 -11.90
N VAL A 54 -12.95 15.39 -10.74
CA VAL A 54 -11.56 15.86 -10.63
C VAL A 54 -10.66 14.77 -10.06
N PHE A 55 -10.95 14.30 -8.84
CA PHE A 55 -10.18 13.25 -8.17
C PHE A 55 -11.10 12.09 -7.81
N PRO A 56 -10.84 10.89 -8.33
CA PRO A 56 -11.72 9.75 -8.09
C PRO A 56 -11.80 9.36 -6.62
N PRO A 57 -12.95 8.87 -6.14
CA PRO A 57 -13.06 8.31 -4.80
C PRO A 57 -12.23 7.02 -4.68
N LEU A 58 -11.65 6.82 -3.51
CA LEU A 58 -11.03 5.56 -3.09
C LEU A 58 -11.97 4.78 -2.17
N ALA A 59 -12.85 5.50 -1.43
CA ALA A 59 -13.89 4.91 -0.62
C ALA A 59 -14.95 4.25 -1.51
N LYS A 60 -15.17 2.94 -1.30
CA LYS A 60 -16.17 2.15 -2.04
C LYS A 60 -16.02 2.26 -3.57
N SER A 61 -14.80 2.40 -4.02
CA SER A 61 -14.46 2.51 -5.44
C SER A 61 -14.54 1.15 -6.11
N ASP A 62 -15.43 0.99 -7.09
CA ASP A 62 -15.54 -0.22 -7.90
C ASP A 62 -14.28 -0.43 -8.74
N TYR A 63 -13.69 0.65 -9.27
CA TYR A 63 -12.42 0.58 -10.00
C TYR A 63 -11.29 0.01 -9.13
N LEU A 64 -11.09 0.57 -7.95
CA LEU A 64 -10.06 0.13 -7.01
C LEU A 64 -10.23 -1.35 -6.61
N LEU A 65 -11.45 -1.73 -6.23
CA LEU A 65 -11.73 -3.08 -5.72
C LEU A 65 -11.65 -4.15 -6.80
N ASN A 66 -11.95 -3.80 -8.06
CA ASN A 66 -11.89 -4.73 -9.19
C ASN A 66 -10.54 -4.70 -9.92
N ASN A 67 -9.67 -3.71 -9.68
CA ASN A 67 -8.42 -3.50 -10.41
C ASN A 67 -7.24 -3.18 -9.47
N ILE A 68 -7.01 -4.03 -8.48
CA ILE A 68 -5.98 -3.80 -7.45
C ILE A 68 -4.59 -3.59 -8.07
N ASP A 69 -4.19 -4.43 -9.02
CA ASP A 69 -2.86 -4.33 -9.65
C ASP A 69 -2.72 -3.07 -10.52
N LEU A 70 -3.78 -2.63 -11.19
CA LEU A 70 -3.79 -1.36 -11.91
C LEU A 70 -3.73 -0.16 -10.95
N SER A 71 -4.36 -0.27 -9.78
CA SER A 71 -4.28 0.76 -8.73
C SER A 71 -2.88 0.85 -8.14
N ILE A 72 -2.23 -0.30 -7.88
CA ILE A 72 -0.81 -0.36 -7.47
C ILE A 72 0.07 0.26 -8.56
N LYS A 73 -0.15 -0.08 -9.83
CA LYS A 73 0.58 0.49 -10.97
C LYS A 73 0.44 2.01 -11.01
N GLY A 74 -0.77 2.54 -10.77
CA GLY A 74 -1.04 3.97 -10.73
C GLY A 74 -0.27 4.71 -9.63
N ILE A 75 -0.14 4.11 -8.44
CA ILE A 75 0.67 4.68 -7.35
C ILE A 75 2.16 4.65 -7.72
N LYS A 76 2.62 3.53 -8.28
CA LYS A 76 4.04 3.25 -8.54
C LYS A 76 4.62 4.05 -9.70
N PHE A 77 3.85 4.20 -10.79
CA PHE A 77 4.33 4.80 -12.05
C PHE A 77 3.52 6.01 -12.50
N GLY A 78 2.51 6.39 -11.71
CA GLY A 78 1.54 7.38 -12.14
C GLY A 78 0.50 6.78 -13.09
N MET A 79 -0.53 7.56 -13.36
CA MET A 79 -1.56 7.20 -14.34
C MET A 79 -2.13 8.44 -15.02
N SER A 80 -2.61 8.25 -16.24
CA SER A 80 -3.25 9.30 -17.02
C SER A 80 -4.27 8.67 -17.99
N GLY A 81 -5.16 9.51 -18.49
CA GLY A 81 -6.24 9.10 -19.38
C GLY A 81 -7.52 8.72 -18.62
N PRO A 82 -8.62 8.52 -19.36
CA PRO A 82 -9.92 8.35 -18.76
C PRO A 82 -10.07 7.00 -18.05
N ILE A 83 -10.63 7.04 -16.84
CA ILE A 83 -11.08 5.87 -16.09
C ILE A 83 -12.54 6.08 -15.67
N LEU A 84 -13.28 5.00 -15.52
CA LEU A 84 -14.63 5.00 -14.99
C LEU A 84 -14.60 4.50 -13.54
N VAL A 85 -15.09 5.30 -12.61
CA VAL A 85 -15.18 4.95 -11.19
C VAL A 85 -16.59 5.23 -10.69
N ASN A 86 -17.29 4.21 -10.21
CA ASN A 86 -18.68 4.33 -9.73
C ASN A 86 -19.60 5.06 -10.74
N GLU A 87 -19.51 4.68 -12.03
CA GLU A 87 -20.28 5.25 -13.15
C GLU A 87 -19.92 6.70 -13.52
N GLU A 88 -18.91 7.31 -12.90
CA GLU A 88 -18.40 8.65 -13.22
C GLU A 88 -17.04 8.56 -13.91
N GLU A 89 -16.84 9.36 -14.98
CA GLU A 89 -15.58 9.43 -15.72
C GLU A 89 -14.63 10.43 -15.08
N TYR A 90 -13.36 10.02 -14.92
CA TYR A 90 -12.26 10.85 -14.46
C TYR A 90 -11.13 10.79 -15.50
N ASP A 91 -10.73 11.94 -16.01
CA ASP A 91 -9.63 12.09 -16.99
C ASP A 91 -8.58 13.06 -16.46
N GLY A 92 -7.93 12.65 -15.38
CA GLY A 92 -6.90 13.41 -14.71
C GLY A 92 -5.51 12.77 -14.84
N ILE A 93 -4.53 13.41 -14.25
CA ILE A 93 -3.17 12.88 -14.14
C ILE A 93 -2.88 12.67 -12.65
N MET A 94 -2.59 11.43 -12.28
CA MET A 94 -1.99 11.08 -10.99
C MET A 94 -0.49 10.91 -11.20
N GLN A 95 0.31 11.73 -10.54
CA GLN A 95 1.75 11.61 -10.62
C GLN A 95 2.24 10.36 -9.88
N ASP A 96 3.37 9.82 -10.29
CA ASP A 96 4.18 8.91 -9.49
C ASP A 96 4.48 9.54 -8.14
N GLN A 97 4.28 8.80 -7.07
CA GLN A 97 4.44 9.30 -5.70
C GLN A 97 5.87 9.10 -5.15
N GLY A 98 6.74 8.42 -5.88
CA GLY A 98 8.11 8.14 -5.45
C GLY A 98 8.20 7.23 -4.22
N LEU A 99 7.19 6.42 -3.97
CA LEU A 99 7.11 5.50 -2.84
C LEU A 99 7.86 4.19 -3.12
N GLU A 100 8.49 3.64 -2.08
CA GLU A 100 9.09 2.30 -2.14
C GLU A 100 8.01 1.21 -2.15
N ASP A 101 8.34 0.02 -2.66
CA ASP A 101 7.38 -1.09 -2.81
C ASP A 101 6.68 -1.47 -1.49
N GLN A 102 7.36 -1.35 -0.34
CA GLN A 102 6.76 -1.60 0.97
C GLN A 102 5.77 -0.49 1.36
N GLU A 103 6.07 0.75 1.07
CA GLU A 103 5.20 1.90 1.34
C GLU A 103 3.93 1.83 0.49
N ILE A 104 4.07 1.43 -0.78
CA ILE A 104 2.92 1.18 -1.67
C ILE A 104 2.05 0.05 -1.13
N ALA A 105 2.65 -1.05 -0.68
CA ALA A 105 1.92 -2.15 -0.06
C ALA A 105 1.14 -1.69 1.18
N ASP A 106 1.76 -0.87 2.03
CA ASP A 106 1.17 -0.37 3.26
C ASP A 106 0.00 0.57 2.98
N VAL A 107 0.17 1.54 2.11
CA VAL A 107 -0.92 2.48 1.76
C VAL A 107 -2.08 1.76 1.06
N MET A 108 -1.81 0.76 0.22
CA MET A 108 -2.84 -0.06 -0.39
C MET A 108 -3.62 -0.87 0.66
N ASN A 109 -2.93 -1.48 1.64
CA ASN A 109 -3.60 -2.18 2.74
C ASN A 109 -4.45 -1.23 3.59
N TYR A 110 -4.01 0.01 3.81
CA TYR A 110 -4.81 1.03 4.48
C TYR A 110 -6.08 1.36 3.67
N ILE A 111 -5.95 1.71 2.39
CA ILE A 111 -7.07 2.10 1.52
C ILE A 111 -8.08 0.95 1.39
N LEU A 112 -7.60 -0.28 1.19
CA LEU A 112 -8.44 -1.47 1.00
C LEU A 112 -9.18 -1.92 2.26
N ASN A 113 -8.87 -1.36 3.44
CA ASN A 113 -9.48 -1.73 4.72
C ASN A 113 -10.11 -0.54 5.47
N ASN A 114 -10.36 0.57 4.77
CA ASN A 114 -10.98 1.77 5.36
C ASN A 114 -12.19 2.24 4.57
N TRP A 115 -12.97 3.14 5.14
CA TRP A 115 -14.11 3.85 4.55
C TRP A 115 -15.17 2.93 3.95
N GLY A 116 -15.30 1.70 4.48
CA GLY A 116 -16.22 0.69 4.00
C GLY A 116 -15.65 -0.21 2.91
N ASN A 117 -14.40 -0.02 2.49
CA ASN A 117 -13.65 -1.01 1.72
C ASN A 117 -13.31 -2.21 2.62
N GLN A 118 -13.34 -3.40 2.05
CA GLN A 118 -12.93 -4.64 2.72
C GLN A 118 -12.18 -5.51 1.71
N SER A 119 -10.96 -5.90 2.05
CA SER A 119 -10.18 -6.85 1.27
C SER A 119 -9.81 -8.06 2.09
N ASN A 120 -9.94 -9.24 1.49
CA ASN A 120 -9.44 -10.49 2.05
C ASN A 120 -7.97 -10.76 1.69
N GLU A 121 -7.37 -9.89 0.87
CA GLU A 121 -5.99 -10.00 0.40
C GLU A 121 -5.10 -9.02 1.16
N ILE A 122 -3.90 -9.48 1.51
CA ILE A 122 -2.83 -8.64 2.04
C ILE A 122 -1.92 -8.29 0.88
N ILE A 123 -1.77 -7.01 0.60
CA ILE A 123 -0.79 -6.52 -0.37
C ILE A 123 0.60 -6.59 0.29
N THR A 124 1.54 -7.19 -0.40
CA THR A 124 2.92 -7.34 0.05
C THR A 124 3.87 -6.57 -0.86
N SER A 125 5.03 -6.17 -0.35
CA SER A 125 6.09 -5.56 -1.17
C SER A 125 6.52 -6.45 -2.33
N ASP A 126 6.53 -7.78 -2.13
CA ASP A 126 6.84 -8.73 -3.20
C ASP A 126 5.83 -8.66 -4.36
N ARG A 127 4.51 -8.52 -4.04
CA ARG A 127 3.49 -8.31 -5.09
C ARG A 127 3.71 -7.00 -5.81
N VAL A 128 3.96 -5.91 -5.08
CA VAL A 128 4.23 -4.59 -5.67
C VAL A 128 5.46 -4.63 -6.57
N ALA A 129 6.52 -5.35 -6.17
CA ALA A 129 7.73 -5.53 -6.97
C ALA A 129 7.47 -6.23 -8.32
N THR A 130 6.44 -7.07 -8.42
CA THR A 130 6.08 -7.74 -9.69
C THR A 130 5.36 -6.82 -10.68
N ILE A 131 4.82 -5.68 -10.23
CA ILE A 131 4.11 -4.73 -11.09
C ILE A 131 5.13 -3.92 -11.88
N THR A 132 5.01 -3.97 -13.19
CA THR A 132 5.86 -3.25 -14.16
C THR A 132 5.03 -2.24 -14.97
N GLU A 133 5.71 -1.28 -15.62
CA GLU A 133 5.08 -0.31 -16.55
C GLU A 133 4.28 -0.96 -17.68
#